data_b7bbfa4c52229f3867fe3ef430261ecd
#
_entry.id   b7bbfa4c52229f3867fe3ef430261ecd
#
_cell.length_a   1.000
_cell.length_b   1.000
_cell.length_c   1.000
_cell.angle_alpha   90.00
_cell.angle_beta   90.00
_cell.angle_gamma   90.00
#
_symmetry.space_group_name_H-M   'P 1'
#
loop_
_entity.id
_entity.type
_entity.pdbx_description
1 polymer ?
#
loop_
_entity_poly.entity_id
_entity_poly.type
_entity_poly.pdbx_seq_one_letter_code
_entity_poly.pdbx_strand_id
1 'polypeptide(L)'
;MAMTDFLFTSESVTEGHPDKVADQISDSILDSIIGQDVRSRVACETMVTTGMAIIAGEITTSCYVHMPSIVRETIKEIGYNNSGMGFDWETCAVITSIDEQSVDIKQGVDELGDHEQGAGDQGLMFGYACNETPELMPMPIIFAHRLTRRLAEVRKSRILDFLRPDGKSQVTVQYINGKPTRVDSVVIAAQHSESISYEKLREGIIEEVILKIIPENLRDKKTKYYVNTTGRFVVGGPKADCGLTGRKIIVDTYGGVGSHGGGCFSGKDPSKMDRSASYMARHVAKNVVAAGLAEKCEVQIAYTIGKAEPVSVMIDTSRTSKISPDKIAKIIREHFDMRPKAIIKYLDLLKPIYKRTACYGHFGREEPGFTWEKTDRAEELRKAAGL
;
A
#
# COMPACT_ATOMS: atom_id res chain seq x y z
N MET A 1 30.49 4.27 6.97
CA MET A 1 29.93 4.46 8.32
C MET A 1 28.44 4.68 8.14
N ALA A 2 27.58 3.95 8.83
CA ALA A 2 26.14 4.27 8.85
C ALA A 2 25.99 5.64 9.51
N MET A 3 25.18 6.53 8.92
CA MET A 3 24.79 7.80 9.56
C MET A 3 24.07 7.45 10.86
N THR A 4 24.57 7.96 11.99
CA THR A 4 23.97 7.70 13.30
C THR A 4 22.83 8.66 13.63
N ASP A 5 22.97 9.91 13.16
CA ASP A 5 22.00 11.00 13.37
C ASP A 5 21.57 11.57 12.02
N PHE A 6 20.26 11.53 11.75
CA PHE A 6 19.70 12.00 10.48
C PHE A 6 18.19 12.32 10.62
N LEU A 7 17.67 13.02 9.63
CA LEU A 7 16.25 13.21 9.43
C LEU A 7 15.79 12.29 8.29
N PHE A 8 14.68 11.60 8.48
CA PHE A 8 14.06 10.78 7.44
C PHE A 8 12.61 11.17 7.25
N THR A 9 12.17 11.20 6.00
CA THR A 9 10.85 11.69 5.62
C THR A 9 10.11 10.65 4.79
N SER A 10 8.84 10.41 5.14
CA SER A 10 7.91 9.65 4.30
C SER A 10 6.63 10.45 4.07
N GLU A 11 5.95 10.15 2.98
CA GLU A 11 4.67 10.78 2.62
C GLU A 11 3.55 9.76 2.46
N SER A 12 2.31 10.22 2.59
CA SER A 12 1.12 9.47 2.26
C SER A 12 0.07 10.38 1.64
N VAL A 13 -0.94 9.80 1.01
CA VAL A 13 -2.03 10.52 0.37
C VAL A 13 -3.39 9.96 0.80
N THR A 14 -4.43 10.80 0.72
CA THR A 14 -5.80 10.38 1.05
C THR A 14 -6.40 9.50 -0.05
N GLU A 15 -7.52 8.88 0.27
CA GLU A 15 -8.34 8.11 -0.69
C GLU A 15 -8.81 8.92 -1.89
N GLY A 16 -8.88 10.25 -1.77
CA GLY A 16 -9.29 11.17 -2.85
C GLY A 16 -8.14 11.68 -3.71
N HIS A 17 -6.89 11.32 -3.42
CA HIS A 17 -5.78 11.62 -4.33
C HIS A 17 -5.98 10.90 -5.68
N PRO A 18 -5.74 11.55 -6.84
CA PRO A 18 -6.03 10.98 -8.15
C PRO A 18 -5.50 9.56 -8.37
N ASP A 19 -4.23 9.31 -8.04
CA ASP A 19 -3.64 7.97 -8.17
C ASP A 19 -4.34 6.96 -7.24
N LYS A 20 -4.77 7.37 -6.04
CA LYS A 20 -5.48 6.47 -5.12
C LYS A 20 -6.96 6.27 -5.50
N VAL A 21 -7.57 7.20 -6.18
CA VAL A 21 -8.86 6.98 -6.84
C VAL A 21 -8.74 5.89 -7.89
N ALA A 22 -7.69 5.96 -8.72
CA ALA A 22 -7.41 4.94 -9.74
C ALA A 22 -7.15 3.55 -9.13
N ASP A 23 -6.32 3.47 -8.08
CA ASP A 23 -6.02 2.22 -7.37
C ASP A 23 -7.29 1.59 -6.77
N GLN A 24 -8.14 2.40 -6.12
CA GLN A 24 -9.40 1.92 -5.53
C GLN A 24 -10.39 1.43 -6.59
N ILE A 25 -10.47 2.08 -7.74
CA ILE A 25 -11.32 1.63 -8.85
C ILE A 25 -10.83 0.28 -9.36
N SER A 26 -9.54 0.15 -9.65
CA SER A 26 -8.94 -1.09 -10.15
C SER A 26 -9.13 -2.25 -9.16
N ASP A 27 -8.90 -2.04 -7.87
CA ASP A 27 -9.11 -3.06 -6.84
C ASP A 27 -10.60 -3.34 -6.55
N SER A 28 -11.51 -2.38 -6.74
CA SER A 28 -12.96 -2.64 -6.65
C SER A 28 -13.45 -3.54 -7.78
N ILE A 29 -12.92 -3.37 -8.99
CA ILE A 29 -13.21 -4.25 -10.12
C ILE A 29 -12.65 -5.65 -9.84
N LEU A 30 -11.40 -5.75 -9.37
CA LEU A 30 -10.80 -7.02 -8.98
C LEU A 30 -11.64 -7.75 -7.92
N ASP A 31 -12.04 -7.08 -6.84
CA ASP A 31 -12.84 -7.68 -5.77
C ASP A 31 -14.21 -8.17 -6.28
N SER A 32 -14.84 -7.42 -7.18
CA SER A 32 -16.11 -7.81 -7.78
C SER A 32 -15.99 -9.07 -8.65
N ILE A 33 -14.85 -9.24 -9.31
CA ILE A 33 -14.59 -10.41 -10.17
C ILE A 33 -14.20 -11.61 -9.32
N ILE A 34 -13.21 -11.48 -8.42
CA ILE A 34 -12.70 -12.61 -7.64
C ILE A 34 -13.75 -13.16 -6.67
N GLY A 35 -14.67 -12.32 -6.21
CA GLY A 35 -15.82 -12.73 -5.39
C GLY A 35 -16.80 -13.65 -6.11
N GLN A 36 -16.82 -13.66 -7.45
CA GLN A 36 -17.69 -14.49 -8.29
C GLN A 36 -16.91 -15.60 -9.01
N ASP A 37 -15.65 -15.35 -9.38
CA ASP A 37 -14.77 -16.28 -10.08
C ASP A 37 -13.36 -16.22 -9.50
N VAL A 38 -13.07 -17.11 -8.56
CA VAL A 38 -11.77 -17.23 -7.88
C VAL A 38 -10.63 -17.64 -8.81
N ARG A 39 -10.93 -18.15 -10.01
CA ARG A 39 -9.96 -18.55 -11.02
C ARG A 39 -9.70 -17.47 -12.06
N SER A 40 -10.33 -16.32 -11.93
CA SER A 40 -10.14 -15.20 -12.84
C SER A 40 -8.67 -14.75 -12.90
N ARG A 41 -8.30 -14.19 -14.04
CA ARG A 41 -7.02 -13.53 -14.25
C ARG A 41 -7.32 -12.06 -14.53
N VAL A 42 -6.80 -11.18 -13.71
CA VAL A 42 -7.11 -9.75 -13.75
C VAL A 42 -5.82 -8.94 -13.71
N ALA A 43 -5.64 -8.13 -14.74
CA ALA A 43 -4.70 -7.03 -14.78
C ALA A 43 -5.50 -5.80 -15.21
N CYS A 44 -6.00 -5.03 -14.26
CA CYS A 44 -6.93 -3.92 -14.49
C CYS A 44 -6.27 -2.60 -14.08
N GLU A 45 -6.07 -1.72 -15.03
CA GLU A 45 -5.51 -0.40 -14.83
C GLU A 45 -6.58 0.68 -15.04
N THR A 46 -6.48 1.74 -14.27
CA THR A 46 -7.42 2.87 -14.33
C THR A 46 -6.64 4.16 -14.49
N MET A 47 -7.12 5.02 -15.37
CA MET A 47 -6.73 6.43 -15.46
C MET A 47 -7.92 7.30 -15.09
N VAL A 48 -7.72 8.31 -14.24
CA VAL A 48 -8.73 9.32 -13.90
C VAL A 48 -8.22 10.71 -14.22
N THR A 49 -9.10 11.55 -14.78
CA THR A 49 -8.80 12.95 -15.07
C THR A 49 -10.11 13.77 -14.99
N THR A 50 -10.11 15.04 -15.37
CA THR A 50 -11.29 15.89 -15.33
C THR A 50 -12.49 15.22 -16.02
N GLY A 51 -13.52 14.93 -15.24
CA GLY A 51 -14.80 14.39 -15.73
C GLY A 51 -14.74 12.98 -16.35
N MET A 52 -13.66 12.22 -16.18
CA MET A 52 -13.49 10.95 -16.88
C MET A 52 -12.71 9.91 -16.07
N ALA A 53 -13.13 8.65 -16.16
CA ALA A 53 -12.39 7.46 -15.75
C ALA A 53 -12.26 6.50 -16.94
N ILE A 54 -11.04 6.06 -17.23
CA ILE A 54 -10.74 5.07 -18.28
C ILE A 54 -10.21 3.83 -17.60
N ILE A 55 -10.81 2.68 -17.90
CA ILE A 55 -10.41 1.37 -17.42
C ILE A 55 -9.86 0.58 -18.59
N ALA A 56 -8.63 0.09 -18.47
CA ALA A 56 -7.98 -0.70 -19.49
C ALA A 56 -7.27 -1.90 -18.87
N GLY A 57 -6.93 -2.90 -19.69
CA GLY A 57 -6.15 -4.07 -19.24
C GLY A 57 -6.69 -5.37 -19.75
N GLU A 58 -6.20 -6.47 -19.17
CA GLU A 58 -6.54 -7.83 -19.58
C GLU A 58 -7.29 -8.56 -18.47
N ILE A 59 -8.48 -9.06 -18.77
CA ILE A 59 -9.33 -9.80 -17.85
C ILE A 59 -9.85 -11.07 -18.49
N THR A 60 -9.52 -12.21 -17.89
CA THR A 60 -10.11 -13.51 -18.25
C THR A 60 -10.94 -14.00 -17.07
N THR A 61 -12.24 -14.10 -17.25
CA THR A 61 -13.19 -14.53 -16.22
C THR A 61 -14.43 -15.17 -16.82
N SER A 62 -15.10 -16.01 -16.03
CA SER A 62 -16.39 -16.59 -16.38
C SER A 62 -17.59 -15.76 -15.93
N CYS A 63 -17.38 -14.71 -15.13
CA CYS A 63 -18.45 -13.87 -14.61
C CYS A 63 -18.57 -12.55 -15.40
N TYR A 64 -19.73 -11.90 -15.27
CA TYR A 64 -19.96 -10.56 -15.77
C TYR A 64 -20.02 -9.56 -14.62
N VAL A 65 -19.27 -8.46 -14.76
CA VAL A 65 -19.33 -7.33 -13.83
C VAL A 65 -19.64 -6.04 -14.59
N HIS A 66 -20.58 -5.25 -14.07
CA HIS A 66 -20.91 -3.97 -14.69
C HIS A 66 -19.94 -2.89 -14.19
N MET A 67 -18.78 -2.79 -14.86
CA MET A 67 -17.68 -1.88 -14.47
C MET A 67 -18.12 -0.43 -14.25
N PRO A 68 -18.98 0.20 -15.11
CA PRO A 68 -19.41 1.58 -14.87
C PRO A 68 -20.10 1.78 -13.51
N SER A 69 -20.86 0.82 -13.02
CA SER A 69 -21.50 0.91 -11.71
C SER A 69 -20.48 0.81 -10.57
N ILE A 70 -19.48 -0.09 -10.69
CA ILE A 70 -18.41 -0.23 -9.69
C ILE A 70 -17.57 1.05 -9.60
N VAL A 71 -17.21 1.61 -10.75
CA VAL A 71 -16.47 2.88 -10.84
C VAL A 71 -17.22 4.01 -10.15
N ARG A 72 -18.50 4.20 -10.50
CA ARG A 72 -19.35 5.26 -9.91
C ARG A 72 -19.51 5.09 -8.41
N GLU A 73 -19.78 3.88 -7.93
CA GLU A 73 -19.92 3.64 -6.49
C GLU A 73 -18.61 3.91 -5.74
N THR A 74 -17.47 3.51 -6.31
CA THR A 74 -16.15 3.80 -5.72
C THR A 74 -15.90 5.31 -5.63
N ILE A 75 -16.16 6.07 -6.71
CA ILE A 75 -16.02 7.52 -6.73
C ILE A 75 -16.93 8.20 -5.69
N LYS A 76 -18.18 7.70 -5.56
CA LYS A 76 -19.17 8.17 -4.59
C LYS A 76 -18.72 7.93 -3.14
N GLU A 77 -18.25 6.74 -2.81
CA GLU A 77 -17.75 6.39 -1.47
C GLU A 77 -16.53 7.22 -1.06
N ILE A 78 -15.64 7.55 -2.00
CA ILE A 78 -14.51 8.46 -1.79
C ILE A 78 -15.03 9.87 -1.43
N GLY A 79 -16.17 10.29 -1.99
CA GLY A 79 -16.80 11.56 -1.68
C GLY A 79 -16.72 12.60 -2.79
N TYR A 80 -16.42 12.19 -4.03
CA TYR A 80 -16.60 13.04 -5.21
C TYR A 80 -18.07 13.01 -5.64
N ASN A 81 -18.89 13.82 -4.97
CA ASN A 81 -20.35 13.83 -5.04
C ASN A 81 -20.93 15.18 -5.52
N ASN A 82 -20.09 16.04 -6.07
CA ASN A 82 -20.50 17.37 -6.55
C ASN A 82 -19.75 17.72 -7.84
N SER A 83 -20.49 18.01 -8.91
CA SER A 83 -19.95 18.39 -10.23
C SER A 83 -19.05 19.62 -10.19
N GLY A 84 -19.22 20.52 -9.20
CA GLY A 84 -18.34 21.66 -8.98
C GLY A 84 -16.89 21.27 -8.67
N MET A 85 -16.64 20.04 -8.24
CA MET A 85 -15.28 19.49 -8.08
C MET A 85 -14.62 19.15 -9.43
N GLY A 86 -15.38 19.14 -10.55
CA GLY A 86 -14.90 18.82 -11.89
C GLY A 86 -14.60 17.32 -12.12
N PHE A 87 -14.97 16.51 -11.15
CA PHE A 87 -14.96 15.04 -11.18
C PHE A 87 -15.99 14.57 -10.14
N ASP A 88 -16.99 13.81 -10.56
CA ASP A 88 -18.03 13.31 -9.66
C ASP A 88 -18.60 11.98 -10.18
N TRP A 89 -19.18 11.21 -9.26
CA TRP A 89 -19.67 9.86 -9.53
C TRP A 89 -20.84 9.81 -10.53
N GLU A 90 -21.66 10.84 -10.59
CA GLU A 90 -22.90 10.85 -11.38
C GLU A 90 -22.62 11.19 -12.85
N THR A 91 -21.81 12.22 -13.08
CA THR A 91 -21.65 12.82 -14.41
C THR A 91 -20.33 12.43 -15.12
N CYS A 92 -19.35 11.83 -14.42
CA CYS A 92 -18.10 11.45 -15.07
C CYS A 92 -18.33 10.43 -16.21
N ALA A 93 -17.60 10.57 -17.30
CA ALA A 93 -17.55 9.56 -18.34
C ALA A 93 -16.80 8.33 -17.81
N VAL A 94 -17.29 7.12 -18.12
CA VAL A 94 -16.61 5.86 -17.85
C VAL A 94 -16.38 5.14 -19.15
N ILE A 95 -15.11 4.94 -19.50
CA ILE A 95 -14.69 4.28 -20.74
C ILE A 95 -13.97 2.99 -20.36
N THR A 96 -14.26 1.90 -21.07
CA THR A 96 -13.63 0.60 -20.84
C THR A 96 -13.01 0.08 -22.12
N SER A 97 -11.75 -0.43 -22.01
CA SER A 97 -11.03 -1.12 -23.09
C SER A 97 -10.35 -2.33 -22.46
N ILE A 98 -11.04 -3.47 -22.48
CA ILE A 98 -10.62 -4.70 -21.81
C ILE A 98 -10.44 -5.79 -22.85
N ASP A 99 -9.27 -6.40 -22.86
CA ASP A 99 -8.93 -7.55 -23.69
C ASP A 99 -8.85 -8.84 -22.85
N GLU A 100 -8.79 -10.00 -23.49
CA GLU A 100 -8.49 -11.27 -22.86
C GLU A 100 -6.98 -11.40 -22.61
N GLN A 101 -6.58 -12.13 -21.56
CA GLN A 101 -5.18 -12.41 -21.31
C GLN A 101 -4.55 -13.20 -22.47
N SER A 102 -3.32 -12.81 -22.86
CA SER A 102 -2.55 -13.50 -23.91
C SER A 102 -2.43 -15.00 -23.65
N VAL A 103 -2.65 -15.79 -24.72
CA VAL A 103 -2.51 -17.27 -24.69
C VAL A 103 -1.08 -17.69 -24.32
N ASP A 104 -0.07 -16.92 -24.74
CA ASP A 104 1.34 -17.21 -24.48
C ASP A 104 1.68 -17.08 -22.98
N ILE A 105 1.14 -16.06 -22.31
CA ILE A 105 1.31 -15.87 -20.86
C ILE A 105 0.58 -16.98 -20.11
N LYS A 106 -0.60 -17.37 -20.57
CA LYS A 106 -1.42 -18.42 -19.95
C LYS A 106 -0.69 -19.75 -19.84
N GLN A 107 0.08 -20.15 -20.85
CA GLN A 107 0.84 -21.41 -20.85
C GLN A 107 1.89 -21.50 -19.73
N GLY A 108 2.47 -20.38 -19.31
CA GLY A 108 3.47 -20.35 -18.24
C GLY A 108 2.88 -20.30 -16.82
N VAL A 109 1.60 -19.92 -16.70
CA VAL A 109 0.95 -19.67 -15.41
C VAL A 109 0.00 -20.80 -15.00
N ASP A 110 -0.65 -21.45 -15.96
CA ASP A 110 -1.66 -22.46 -15.68
C ASP A 110 -1.01 -23.84 -15.40
N GLU A 111 -1.65 -24.59 -14.50
CA GLU A 111 -1.30 -26.01 -14.26
C GLU A 111 -1.74 -26.84 -15.45
N LEU A 112 -0.78 -27.42 -16.17
CA LEU A 112 -1.02 -28.34 -17.29
C LEU A 112 -0.28 -29.68 -17.04
N GLY A 113 -1.01 -30.72 -16.72
CA GLY A 113 -0.42 -32.04 -16.42
C GLY A 113 0.48 -32.00 -15.19
N ASP A 114 1.77 -32.36 -15.36
CA ASP A 114 2.77 -32.33 -14.27
C ASP A 114 3.40 -30.93 -14.05
N HIS A 115 2.96 -29.91 -14.78
CA HIS A 115 3.48 -28.54 -14.65
C HIS A 115 2.81 -27.82 -13.48
N GLU A 116 3.59 -27.52 -12.42
CA GLU A 116 3.14 -26.70 -11.29
C GLU A 116 3.00 -25.23 -11.74
N GLN A 117 2.03 -24.52 -11.16
CA GLN A 117 1.81 -23.09 -11.41
C GLN A 117 3.12 -22.29 -11.26
N GLY A 118 3.61 -21.73 -12.37
CA GLY A 118 4.77 -20.88 -12.41
C GLY A 118 4.46 -19.40 -12.17
N ALA A 119 5.51 -18.59 -12.00
CA ALA A 119 5.36 -17.13 -12.00
C ALA A 119 4.94 -16.63 -13.39
N GLY A 120 3.98 -15.69 -13.43
CA GLY A 120 3.45 -15.13 -14.68
C GLY A 120 4.39 -14.15 -15.37
N ASP A 121 5.43 -13.69 -14.68
CA ASP A 121 6.43 -12.78 -15.21
C ASP A 121 7.76 -12.94 -14.44
N GLN A 122 8.82 -12.38 -15.00
CA GLN A 122 10.04 -12.10 -14.25
C GLN A 122 9.82 -10.91 -13.32
N GLY A 123 10.55 -10.89 -12.20
CA GLY A 123 10.50 -9.73 -11.29
C GLY A 123 11.23 -9.97 -10.00
N LEU A 124 11.38 -8.90 -9.24
CA LEU A 124 11.94 -8.92 -7.89
C LEU A 124 11.01 -8.14 -6.96
N MET A 125 10.71 -8.75 -5.82
CA MET A 125 9.77 -8.23 -4.83
C MET A 125 10.48 -8.09 -3.49
N PHE A 126 10.11 -7.04 -2.75
CA PHE A 126 10.72 -6.76 -1.46
C PHE A 126 9.70 -6.80 -0.33
N GLY A 127 10.15 -7.29 0.82
CA GLY A 127 9.49 -7.16 2.10
C GLY A 127 10.42 -6.51 3.10
N TYR A 128 9.87 -5.68 3.99
CA TYR A 128 10.63 -5.02 5.04
C TYR A 128 9.88 -5.04 6.37
N ALA A 129 10.60 -5.11 7.46
CA ALA A 129 10.09 -4.90 8.81
C ALA A 129 11.16 -4.29 9.71
N CYS A 130 10.75 -3.51 10.70
CA CYS A 130 11.62 -2.99 11.74
C CYS A 130 10.85 -2.81 13.06
N ASN A 131 11.55 -2.77 14.18
CA ASN A 131 10.95 -2.65 15.53
C ASN A 131 10.67 -1.20 15.96
N GLU A 132 10.42 -0.28 15.01
CA GLU A 132 10.20 1.15 15.30
C GLU A 132 8.77 1.44 15.77
N THR A 133 7.80 0.64 15.35
CA THR A 133 6.38 0.77 15.74
C THR A 133 5.79 -0.59 16.10
N PRO A 134 4.66 -0.65 16.82
CA PRO A 134 3.97 -1.91 17.13
C PRO A 134 3.64 -2.75 15.89
N GLU A 135 3.32 -2.11 14.76
CA GLU A 135 3.03 -2.75 13.49
C GLU A 135 4.30 -3.35 12.81
N LEU A 136 5.46 -3.15 13.41
CA LEU A 136 6.78 -3.50 12.86
C LEU A 136 7.04 -2.83 11.50
N MET A 137 6.75 -1.53 11.46
CA MET A 137 6.91 -0.65 10.29
C MET A 137 7.77 0.57 10.63
N PRO A 138 8.37 1.22 9.61
CA PRO A 138 9.04 2.50 9.81
C PRO A 138 8.09 3.58 10.32
N MET A 139 8.53 4.32 11.33
CA MET A 139 7.71 5.33 12.00
C MET A 139 7.20 6.44 11.05
N PRO A 140 8.02 7.00 10.13
CA PRO A 140 7.57 8.10 9.27
C PRO A 140 6.36 7.74 8.41
N ILE A 141 6.37 6.56 7.75
CA ILE A 141 5.28 6.14 6.87
C ILE A 141 4.00 5.82 7.65
N ILE A 142 4.11 5.18 8.82
CA ILE A 142 2.94 4.87 9.65
C ILE A 142 2.25 6.16 10.10
N PHE A 143 2.99 7.16 10.55
CA PHE A 143 2.37 8.44 10.90
C PHE A 143 1.79 9.17 9.68
N ALA A 144 2.46 9.11 8.53
CA ALA A 144 1.93 9.69 7.31
C ALA A 144 0.58 9.03 6.92
N HIS A 145 0.47 7.69 6.98
CA HIS A 145 -0.80 6.98 6.74
C HIS A 145 -1.88 7.33 7.76
N ARG A 146 -1.55 7.37 9.04
CA ARG A 146 -2.51 7.73 10.09
C ARG A 146 -3.05 9.15 9.92
N LEU A 147 -2.20 10.10 9.51
CA LEU A 147 -2.61 11.49 9.25
C LEU A 147 -3.57 11.57 8.05
N THR A 148 -3.28 10.93 6.94
CA THR A 148 -4.17 10.94 5.76
C THR A 148 -5.46 10.20 6.01
N ARG A 149 -5.44 9.09 6.76
CA ARG A 149 -6.64 8.38 7.20
C ARG A 149 -7.49 9.29 8.10
N ARG A 150 -6.87 9.98 9.05
CA ARG A 150 -7.58 10.92 9.94
C ARG A 150 -8.18 12.09 9.18
N LEU A 151 -7.50 12.63 8.16
CA LEU A 151 -8.09 13.65 7.27
C LEU A 151 -9.39 13.17 6.61
N ALA A 152 -9.41 11.94 6.10
CA ALA A 152 -10.61 11.36 5.52
C ALA A 152 -11.70 11.11 6.57
N GLU A 153 -11.36 10.67 7.78
CA GLU A 153 -12.31 10.46 8.87
C GLU A 153 -12.99 11.77 9.29
N VAL A 154 -12.23 12.83 9.57
CA VAL A 154 -12.80 14.13 10.01
C VAL A 154 -13.62 14.80 8.92
N ARG A 155 -13.31 14.56 7.64
CA ARG A 155 -14.10 14.97 6.49
C ARG A 155 -15.43 14.22 6.43
N LYS A 156 -15.38 12.87 6.44
CA LYS A 156 -16.57 12.00 6.33
C LYS A 156 -17.52 12.16 7.52
N SER A 157 -16.99 12.34 8.72
CA SER A 157 -17.76 12.60 9.94
C SER A 157 -18.21 14.05 10.09
N ARG A 158 -17.85 14.94 9.15
CA ARG A 158 -18.17 16.37 9.16
C ARG A 158 -17.65 17.16 10.39
N ILE A 159 -16.61 16.65 11.04
CA ILE A 159 -15.89 17.40 12.08
C ILE A 159 -15.21 18.62 11.44
N LEU A 160 -14.60 18.42 10.26
CA LEU A 160 -14.06 19.49 9.40
C LEU A 160 -14.82 19.43 8.06
N ASP A 161 -16.03 19.99 8.03
CA ASP A 161 -16.98 19.92 6.91
C ASP A 161 -16.51 20.67 5.65
N PHE A 162 -15.55 21.56 5.82
CA PHE A 162 -14.93 22.29 4.72
C PHE A 162 -13.91 21.46 3.92
N LEU A 163 -13.49 20.27 4.41
CA LEU A 163 -12.53 19.42 3.70
C LEU A 163 -13.16 18.74 2.50
N ARG A 164 -12.36 18.57 1.46
CA ARG A 164 -12.66 17.81 0.25
C ARG A 164 -11.80 16.53 0.18
N PRO A 165 -12.05 15.62 -0.80
CA PRO A 165 -11.44 14.28 -0.75
C PRO A 165 -9.92 14.25 -0.91
N ASP A 166 -9.31 15.16 -1.69
CA ASP A 166 -7.87 15.13 -1.98
C ASP A 166 -7.04 15.70 -0.84
N GLY A 167 -5.92 15.07 -0.58
CA GLY A 167 -4.97 15.54 0.43
C GLY A 167 -3.72 14.67 0.52
N LYS A 168 -2.68 15.24 1.11
CA LYS A 168 -1.38 14.61 1.33
C LYS A 168 -0.87 14.89 2.73
N SER A 169 -0.08 13.98 3.24
CA SER A 169 0.71 14.18 4.45
C SER A 169 2.17 13.85 4.20
N GLN A 170 3.06 14.50 4.93
CA GLN A 170 4.47 14.16 4.97
C GLN A 170 4.95 14.27 6.41
N VAL A 171 5.72 13.29 6.89
CA VAL A 171 6.24 13.27 8.25
C VAL A 171 7.74 13.09 8.20
N THR A 172 8.46 14.02 8.86
CA THR A 172 9.91 13.94 9.06
C THR A 172 10.19 13.54 10.50
N VAL A 173 10.91 12.46 10.68
CA VAL A 173 11.34 11.93 11.99
C VAL A 173 12.84 12.12 12.15
N GLN A 174 13.24 12.56 13.33
CA GLN A 174 14.64 12.63 13.74
C GLN A 174 15.08 11.29 14.32
N TYR A 175 16.19 10.79 13.81
CA TYR A 175 16.88 9.60 14.28
C TYR A 175 18.16 10.00 15.00
N ILE A 176 18.40 9.43 16.18
CA ILE A 176 19.64 9.55 16.95
C ILE A 176 20.16 8.15 17.21
N ASN A 177 21.42 7.92 16.90
CA ASN A 177 22.01 6.57 16.94
C ASN A 177 21.16 5.52 16.20
N GLY A 178 20.56 5.90 15.05
CA GLY A 178 19.73 5.03 14.22
C GLY A 178 18.36 4.68 14.78
N LYS A 179 17.94 5.32 15.89
CA LYS A 179 16.62 5.12 16.51
C LYS A 179 15.74 6.37 16.37
N PRO A 180 14.44 6.22 16.04
CA PRO A 180 13.53 7.37 15.96
C PRO A 180 13.33 7.98 17.35
N THR A 181 13.43 9.31 17.45
CA THR A 181 13.38 10.02 18.75
C THR A 181 12.27 11.05 18.82
N ARG A 182 12.02 11.79 17.75
CA ARG A 182 10.98 12.84 17.71
C ARG A 182 10.52 13.11 16.27
N VAL A 183 9.33 13.64 16.16
CA VAL A 183 8.83 14.20 14.89
C VAL A 183 9.38 15.62 14.75
N ASP A 184 10.17 15.85 13.70
CA ASP A 184 10.74 17.16 13.39
C ASP A 184 9.73 18.06 12.70
N SER A 185 9.04 17.54 11.69
CA SER A 185 8.01 18.29 10.97
C SER A 185 6.88 17.42 10.43
N VAL A 186 5.71 18.04 10.32
CA VAL A 186 4.52 17.48 9.69
C VAL A 186 4.04 18.46 8.62
N VAL A 187 3.85 17.97 7.40
CA VAL A 187 3.26 18.72 6.29
C VAL A 187 1.90 18.12 5.96
N ILE A 188 0.87 18.93 5.87
CA ILE A 188 -0.47 18.55 5.41
C ILE A 188 -0.86 19.46 4.25
N ALA A 189 -1.21 18.87 3.11
CA ALA A 189 -1.94 19.53 2.05
C ALA A 189 -3.36 18.94 2.01
N ALA A 190 -4.38 19.76 2.23
CA ALA A 190 -5.77 19.33 2.30
C ALA A 190 -6.64 20.17 1.38
N GLN A 191 -7.33 19.54 0.44
CA GLN A 191 -8.30 20.19 -0.42
C GLN A 191 -9.49 20.67 0.42
N HIS A 192 -9.96 21.89 0.16
CA HIS A 192 -10.98 22.52 0.99
C HIS A 192 -12.00 23.34 0.17
N SER A 193 -13.12 23.70 0.80
CA SER A 193 -14.09 24.65 0.23
C SER A 193 -13.51 26.05 0.11
N GLU A 194 -13.98 26.83 -0.85
CA GLU A 194 -13.51 28.19 -1.07
C GLU A 194 -13.87 29.13 0.08
N SER A 195 -14.92 28.82 0.85
CA SER A 195 -15.48 29.68 1.89
C SER A 195 -14.71 29.73 3.20
N ILE A 196 -13.75 28.79 3.43
CA ILE A 196 -13.00 28.72 4.68
C ILE A 196 -11.80 29.67 4.67
N SER A 197 -11.55 30.40 5.77
CA SER A 197 -10.31 31.16 5.92
C SER A 197 -9.11 30.27 6.19
N TYR A 198 -7.93 30.74 5.80
CA TYR A 198 -6.68 29.98 6.01
C TYR A 198 -6.41 29.67 7.49
N GLU A 199 -6.68 30.64 8.37
CA GLU A 199 -6.47 30.51 9.81
C GLU A 199 -7.32 29.37 10.39
N LYS A 200 -8.63 29.36 10.09
CA LYS A 200 -9.54 28.29 10.54
C LYS A 200 -9.20 26.93 9.95
N LEU A 201 -8.83 26.89 8.66
CA LEU A 201 -8.35 25.67 8.02
C LEU A 201 -7.13 25.11 8.76
N ARG A 202 -6.13 25.96 8.99
CA ARG A 202 -4.87 25.57 9.63
C ARG A 202 -5.09 25.11 11.07
N GLU A 203 -5.84 25.86 11.87
CA GLU A 203 -6.18 25.52 13.24
C GLU A 203 -6.91 24.18 13.32
N GLY A 204 -7.99 24.01 12.55
CA GLY A 204 -8.75 22.75 12.54
C GLY A 204 -7.91 21.54 12.15
N ILE A 205 -7.02 21.65 11.15
CA ILE A 205 -6.12 20.56 10.77
C ILE A 205 -5.10 20.25 11.88
N ILE A 206 -4.54 21.26 12.53
CA ILE A 206 -3.60 21.03 13.62
C ILE A 206 -4.30 20.31 14.78
N GLU A 207 -5.45 20.83 15.23
CA GLU A 207 -6.13 20.31 16.42
C GLU A 207 -6.80 18.95 16.17
N GLU A 208 -7.51 18.77 15.06
CA GLU A 208 -8.32 17.60 14.80
C GLU A 208 -7.58 16.49 14.05
N VAL A 209 -6.44 16.80 13.44
CA VAL A 209 -5.67 15.80 12.69
C VAL A 209 -4.28 15.61 13.31
N ILE A 210 -3.43 16.64 13.33
CA ILE A 210 -2.02 16.46 13.69
C ILE A 210 -1.88 16.08 15.18
N LEU A 211 -2.47 16.85 16.07
CA LEU A 211 -2.35 16.63 17.53
C LEU A 211 -3.07 15.36 18.00
N LYS A 212 -4.03 14.82 17.24
CA LYS A 212 -4.70 13.54 17.53
C LYS A 212 -3.88 12.33 17.10
N ILE A 213 -2.98 12.49 16.13
CA ILE A 213 -2.20 11.38 15.54
C ILE A 213 -0.76 11.34 16.06
N ILE A 214 -0.10 12.49 16.16
CA ILE A 214 1.29 12.53 16.63
C ILE A 214 1.31 12.55 18.17
N PRO A 215 1.86 11.52 18.83
CA PRO A 215 1.90 11.45 20.29
C PRO A 215 2.69 12.61 20.90
N GLU A 216 2.29 13.03 22.10
CA GLU A 216 2.89 14.16 22.79
C GLU A 216 4.38 13.95 23.10
N ASN A 217 4.76 12.73 23.46
CA ASN A 217 6.15 12.37 23.73
C ASN A 217 7.07 12.37 22.50
N LEU A 218 6.51 12.44 21.29
CA LEU A 218 7.26 12.52 20.03
C LEU A 218 7.28 13.93 19.43
N ARG A 219 6.63 14.92 20.07
CA ARG A 219 6.59 16.32 19.62
C ARG A 219 7.04 17.27 20.71
N ASP A 220 7.68 18.36 20.32
CA ASP A 220 8.16 19.40 21.23
C ASP A 220 7.94 20.79 20.62
N LYS A 221 8.44 21.84 21.30
CA LYS A 221 8.36 23.24 20.85
C LYS A 221 9.09 23.50 19.52
N LYS A 222 9.97 22.58 19.08
CA LYS A 222 10.72 22.69 17.81
C LYS A 222 10.00 21.96 16.67
N THR A 223 8.98 21.16 16.95
CA THR A 223 8.19 20.47 15.92
C THR A 223 7.45 21.47 15.06
N LYS A 224 7.61 21.39 13.75
CA LYS A 224 7.04 22.33 12.77
C LYS A 224 5.80 21.75 12.11
N TYR A 225 4.75 22.57 11.99
CA TYR A 225 3.51 22.19 11.31
C TYR A 225 3.29 23.08 10.08
N TYR A 226 3.32 22.46 8.91
CA TYR A 226 3.11 23.10 7.62
C TYR A 226 1.75 22.64 7.07
N VAL A 227 0.79 23.55 7.01
CA VAL A 227 -0.56 23.26 6.49
C VAL A 227 -0.82 24.15 5.29
N ASN A 228 -1.12 23.58 4.13
CA ASN A 228 -1.41 24.32 2.90
C ASN A 228 -0.50 25.54 2.73
N THR A 229 0.79 25.34 2.65
CA THR A 229 1.81 26.41 2.68
C THR A 229 1.67 27.42 1.53
N THR A 230 0.98 27.06 0.45
CA THR A 230 0.61 27.97 -0.65
C THR A 230 -0.67 28.77 -0.38
N GLY A 231 -1.33 28.54 0.77
CA GLY A 231 -2.54 29.22 1.23
C GLY A 231 -3.84 28.59 0.72
N ARG A 232 -3.96 28.27 -0.56
CA ARG A 232 -5.21 27.83 -1.20
C ARG A 232 -5.05 26.48 -1.90
N PHE A 233 -5.97 25.54 -1.59
CA PHE A 233 -6.07 24.24 -2.28
C PHE A 233 -7.55 23.89 -2.49
N VAL A 234 -8.23 24.61 -3.36
CA VAL A 234 -9.66 24.43 -3.67
C VAL A 234 -9.84 23.50 -4.87
N VAL A 235 -9.03 23.69 -5.92
CA VAL A 235 -9.00 22.79 -7.08
C VAL A 235 -8.05 21.66 -6.76
N GLY A 236 -8.55 20.43 -6.74
CA GLY A 236 -7.82 19.22 -6.41
C GLY A 236 -8.47 17.98 -7.05
N GLY A 237 -7.98 16.80 -6.68
CA GLY A 237 -8.46 15.55 -7.22
C GLY A 237 -8.19 15.40 -8.73
N PRO A 238 -8.92 14.52 -9.42
CA PRO A 238 -8.73 14.27 -10.87
C PRO A 238 -8.89 15.49 -11.77
N LYS A 239 -9.50 16.57 -11.27
CA LYS A 239 -9.55 17.85 -11.99
C LYS A 239 -8.21 18.56 -12.03
N ALA A 240 -7.41 18.44 -10.99
CA ALA A 240 -6.14 19.15 -10.86
C ALA A 240 -4.98 18.35 -11.44
N ASP A 241 -5.02 17.02 -11.31
CA ASP A 241 -3.94 16.12 -11.71
C ASP A 241 -4.51 14.79 -12.19
N CYS A 242 -3.87 14.22 -13.21
CA CYS A 242 -4.22 12.91 -13.74
C CYS A 242 -3.75 11.81 -12.79
N GLY A 243 -4.66 10.89 -12.43
CA GLY A 243 -4.36 9.72 -11.62
C GLY A 243 -4.24 8.45 -12.46
N LEU A 244 -3.31 7.59 -12.10
CA LEU A 244 -3.15 6.27 -12.70
C LEU A 244 -2.91 5.20 -11.62
N THR A 245 -3.39 3.99 -11.89
CA THR A 245 -3.10 2.82 -11.05
C THR A 245 -1.60 2.59 -10.93
N GLY A 246 -1.13 2.33 -9.70
CA GLY A 246 0.25 1.94 -9.46
C GLY A 246 1.28 3.08 -9.49
N ARG A 247 0.87 4.34 -9.34
CA ARG A 247 1.80 5.49 -9.28
C ARG A 247 2.17 5.94 -7.86
N LYS A 248 1.73 5.23 -6.83
CA LYS A 248 2.05 5.52 -5.42
C LYS A 248 2.72 4.34 -4.71
N ILE A 249 3.59 3.62 -5.43
CA ILE A 249 4.21 2.37 -4.98
C ILE A 249 5.03 2.52 -3.69
N ILE A 250 5.66 3.66 -3.45
CA ILE A 250 6.42 3.93 -2.23
C ILE A 250 5.48 4.24 -1.05
N VAL A 251 4.36 4.93 -1.30
CA VAL A 251 3.28 5.12 -0.32
C VAL A 251 2.64 3.78 0.03
N ASP A 252 2.45 2.91 -0.95
CA ASP A 252 1.84 1.59 -0.76
C ASP A 252 2.69 0.63 0.08
N THR A 253 4.00 0.88 0.20
CA THR A 253 4.97 -0.01 0.83
C THR A 253 5.58 0.61 2.09
N TYR A 254 6.85 1.02 2.06
CA TYR A 254 7.62 1.34 3.27
C TYR A 254 8.07 2.79 3.35
N GLY A 255 7.52 3.70 2.54
CA GLY A 255 7.82 5.13 2.57
C GLY A 255 9.28 5.48 2.26
N GLY A 256 9.98 4.63 1.50
CA GLY A 256 11.36 4.85 1.07
C GLY A 256 12.43 4.28 2.02
N VAL A 257 12.03 3.63 3.14
CA VAL A 257 13.00 2.96 4.04
C VAL A 257 13.46 1.62 3.48
N GLY A 258 12.52 0.80 3.01
CA GLY A 258 12.81 -0.47 2.34
C GLY A 258 12.96 -0.30 0.82
N SER A 259 13.65 -1.24 0.20
CA SER A 259 13.78 -1.33 -1.26
C SER A 259 12.44 -1.61 -1.94
N HIS A 260 12.36 -1.38 -3.24
CA HIS A 260 11.17 -1.64 -4.06
C HIS A 260 11.55 -2.24 -5.41
N GLY A 261 10.82 -3.25 -5.86
CA GLY A 261 11.07 -3.94 -7.14
C GLY A 261 10.48 -3.24 -8.37
N GLY A 262 9.65 -2.20 -8.17
CA GLY A 262 9.01 -1.44 -9.24
C GLY A 262 7.60 -1.88 -9.59
N GLY A 263 7.18 -3.11 -9.24
CA GLY A 263 5.84 -3.62 -9.52
C GLY A 263 4.76 -2.99 -8.62
N CYS A 264 3.63 -2.57 -9.21
CA CYS A 264 2.47 -2.10 -8.46
C CYS A 264 1.57 -3.27 -8.02
N PHE A 265 0.66 -3.00 -7.06
CA PHE A 265 -0.22 -4.01 -6.49
C PHE A 265 -1.66 -3.92 -7.01
N SER A 266 -2.26 -2.73 -6.94
CA SER A 266 -3.68 -2.52 -7.28
C SER A 266 -4.01 -2.96 -8.70
N GLY A 267 -5.19 -3.55 -8.88
CA GLY A 267 -5.68 -4.07 -10.16
C GLY A 267 -5.15 -5.45 -10.56
N LYS A 268 -4.22 -6.03 -9.80
CA LYS A 268 -3.60 -7.33 -10.07
C LYS A 268 -4.19 -8.42 -9.16
N ASP A 269 -4.67 -9.52 -9.76
CA ASP A 269 -5.04 -10.72 -9.01
C ASP A 269 -3.80 -11.41 -8.39
N PRO A 270 -3.97 -12.30 -7.39
CA PRO A 270 -2.84 -12.87 -6.65
C PRO A 270 -1.92 -13.81 -7.45
N SER A 271 -2.25 -14.16 -8.69
CA SER A 271 -1.33 -14.88 -9.58
C SER A 271 -0.14 -14.01 -10.03
N LYS A 272 -0.25 -12.70 -9.92
CA LYS A 272 0.80 -11.73 -10.22
C LYS A 272 1.75 -11.62 -9.01
N MET A 273 3.00 -12.02 -9.21
CA MET A 273 4.01 -12.05 -8.14
C MET A 273 4.34 -10.66 -7.58
N ASP A 274 4.22 -9.62 -8.37
CA ASP A 274 4.35 -8.25 -7.89
C ASP A 274 3.55 -8.03 -6.61
N ARG A 275 2.33 -8.55 -6.54
CA ARG A 275 1.45 -8.42 -5.39
C ARG A 275 1.65 -9.53 -4.37
N SER A 276 1.44 -10.78 -4.73
CA SER A 276 1.42 -11.90 -3.78
C SER A 276 2.79 -12.18 -3.16
N ALA A 277 3.87 -12.11 -3.94
CA ALA A 277 5.21 -12.32 -3.40
C ALA A 277 5.71 -11.13 -2.58
N SER A 278 5.29 -9.89 -2.87
CA SER A 278 5.56 -8.75 -1.99
C SER A 278 4.86 -8.91 -0.63
N TYR A 279 3.63 -9.43 -0.61
CA TYR A 279 2.92 -9.74 0.63
C TYR A 279 3.62 -10.85 1.41
N MET A 280 4.09 -11.90 0.71
CA MET A 280 4.88 -12.97 1.34
C MET A 280 6.22 -12.47 1.86
N ALA A 281 6.94 -11.65 1.11
CA ALA A 281 8.20 -11.04 1.54
C ALA A 281 8.00 -10.19 2.81
N ARG A 282 6.90 -9.40 2.88
CA ARG A 282 6.52 -8.67 4.09
C ARG A 282 6.24 -9.62 5.25
N HIS A 283 5.48 -10.69 5.03
CA HIS A 283 5.15 -11.68 6.05
C HIS A 283 6.43 -12.32 6.64
N VAL A 284 7.37 -12.72 5.80
CA VAL A 284 8.66 -13.26 6.22
C VAL A 284 9.45 -12.24 7.04
N ALA A 285 9.64 -11.02 6.51
CA ALA A 285 10.38 -9.97 7.20
C ALA A 285 9.76 -9.65 8.58
N LYS A 286 8.42 -9.54 8.65
CA LYS A 286 7.70 -9.27 9.88
C LYS A 286 7.89 -10.37 10.93
N ASN A 287 7.82 -11.64 10.51
CA ASN A 287 8.03 -12.77 11.41
C ASN A 287 9.49 -12.88 11.92
N VAL A 288 10.49 -12.54 11.10
CA VAL A 288 11.90 -12.46 11.54
C VAL A 288 12.09 -11.44 12.65
N VAL A 289 11.51 -10.24 12.50
CA VAL A 289 11.60 -9.18 13.50
C VAL A 289 10.77 -9.53 14.74
N ALA A 290 9.55 -10.03 14.57
CA ALA A 290 8.69 -10.47 15.67
C ALA A 290 9.30 -11.62 16.50
N ALA A 291 10.02 -12.54 15.85
CA ALA A 291 10.79 -13.61 16.52
C ALA A 291 11.99 -13.08 17.32
N GLY A 292 12.33 -11.79 17.16
CA GLY A 292 13.47 -11.16 17.79
C GLY A 292 14.82 -11.62 17.24
N LEU A 293 14.87 -12.14 16.02
CA LEU A 293 16.10 -12.54 15.34
C LEU A 293 16.92 -11.35 14.87
N ALA A 294 16.25 -10.25 14.53
CA ALA A 294 16.86 -8.99 14.13
C ALA A 294 15.95 -7.80 14.51
N GLU A 295 16.49 -6.57 14.59
CA GLU A 295 15.70 -5.35 14.76
C GLU A 295 15.15 -4.83 13.42
N LYS A 296 15.82 -5.16 12.31
CA LYS A 296 15.44 -4.82 10.93
C LYS A 296 15.63 -6.04 10.04
N CYS A 297 14.73 -6.23 9.10
CA CYS A 297 14.84 -7.30 8.11
C CYS A 297 14.27 -6.83 6.78
N GLU A 298 15.09 -6.92 5.74
CA GLU A 298 14.67 -6.80 4.35
C GLU A 298 14.77 -8.17 3.66
N VAL A 299 13.76 -8.53 2.91
CA VAL A 299 13.67 -9.78 2.15
C VAL A 299 13.48 -9.42 0.68
N GLN A 300 14.32 -9.95 -0.20
CA GLN A 300 14.11 -9.91 -1.64
C GLN A 300 13.78 -11.33 -2.14
N ILE A 301 12.73 -11.45 -2.94
CA ILE A 301 12.38 -12.67 -3.66
C ILE A 301 12.36 -12.34 -5.15
N ALA A 302 13.04 -13.15 -5.98
CA ALA A 302 13.05 -12.95 -7.43
C ALA A 302 12.53 -14.20 -8.15
N TYR A 303 11.78 -13.96 -9.23
CA TYR A 303 11.22 -15.03 -10.07
C TYR A 303 11.60 -14.82 -11.54
N THR A 304 11.46 -15.91 -12.31
CA THR A 304 11.45 -15.87 -13.77
C THR A 304 10.16 -16.50 -14.28
N ILE A 305 9.70 -16.04 -15.44
CA ILE A 305 8.45 -16.53 -16.03
C ILE A 305 8.44 -18.06 -16.15
N GLY A 306 7.30 -18.68 -15.85
CA GLY A 306 7.07 -20.11 -16.02
C GLY A 306 7.78 -21.01 -14.99
N LYS A 307 8.51 -20.46 -14.00
CA LYS A 307 9.13 -21.25 -12.91
C LYS A 307 8.36 -21.05 -11.61
N ALA A 308 8.10 -22.15 -10.88
CA ALA A 308 7.47 -22.10 -9.57
C ALA A 308 8.47 -21.67 -8.48
N GLU A 309 9.67 -22.25 -8.48
CA GLU A 309 10.69 -21.90 -7.49
C GLU A 309 11.27 -20.51 -7.76
N PRO A 310 11.46 -19.68 -6.71
CA PRO A 310 12.17 -18.41 -6.86
C PRO A 310 13.62 -18.64 -7.31
N VAL A 311 14.11 -17.79 -8.21
CA VAL A 311 15.50 -17.86 -8.68
C VAL A 311 16.48 -17.37 -7.62
N SER A 312 16.04 -16.49 -6.71
CA SER A 312 16.83 -16.07 -5.55
C SER A 312 15.95 -15.60 -4.39
N VAL A 313 16.47 -15.83 -3.18
CA VAL A 313 15.92 -15.28 -1.93
C VAL A 313 17.09 -14.69 -1.14
N MET A 314 17.06 -13.36 -0.91
CA MET A 314 18.07 -12.63 -0.15
C MET A 314 17.45 -12.09 1.13
N ILE A 315 18.22 -12.15 2.22
CA ILE A 315 17.85 -11.61 3.53
C ILE A 315 18.94 -10.64 3.98
N ASP A 316 18.56 -9.40 4.24
CA ASP A 316 19.43 -8.43 4.89
C ASP A 316 18.81 -7.98 6.22
N THR A 317 19.61 -8.07 7.27
CA THR A 317 19.22 -7.65 8.63
C THR A 317 19.85 -6.35 9.07
N SER A 318 20.49 -5.62 8.16
CA SER A 318 21.18 -4.35 8.44
C SER A 318 22.15 -4.44 9.62
N ARG A 319 22.80 -5.59 9.79
CA ARG A 319 23.73 -5.91 10.91
C ARG A 319 23.07 -5.87 12.30
N THR A 320 21.76 -6.02 12.39
CA THR A 320 21.01 -6.05 13.67
C THR A 320 20.67 -7.47 14.12
N SER A 321 21.07 -8.50 13.39
CA SER A 321 20.77 -9.89 13.70
C SER A 321 21.51 -10.42 14.92
N LYS A 322 20.85 -11.28 15.70
CA LYS A 322 21.43 -11.98 16.86
C LYS A 322 22.14 -13.28 16.51
N ILE A 323 21.89 -13.82 15.32
CA ILE A 323 22.53 -15.01 14.77
C ILE A 323 23.06 -14.69 13.38
N SER A 324 23.86 -15.58 12.78
CA SER A 324 24.41 -15.30 11.45
C SER A 324 23.31 -15.16 10.39
N PRO A 325 23.44 -14.22 9.45
CA PRO A 325 22.46 -14.05 8.36
C PRO A 325 22.24 -15.34 7.55
N ASP A 326 23.27 -16.15 7.33
CA ASP A 326 23.18 -17.44 6.63
C ASP A 326 22.27 -18.42 7.37
N LYS A 327 22.34 -18.45 8.73
CA LYS A 327 21.43 -19.27 9.53
C LYS A 327 20.00 -18.79 9.42
N ILE A 328 19.77 -17.46 9.43
CA ILE A 328 18.42 -16.90 9.20
C ILE A 328 17.90 -17.27 7.81
N ALA A 329 18.70 -17.12 6.77
CA ALA A 329 18.31 -17.45 5.40
C ALA A 329 17.98 -18.95 5.24
N LYS A 330 18.71 -19.84 5.93
CA LYS A 330 18.41 -21.27 5.96
C LYS A 330 17.07 -21.54 6.63
N ILE A 331 16.85 -21.01 7.83
CA ILE A 331 15.59 -21.15 8.59
C ILE A 331 14.40 -20.67 7.73
N ILE A 332 14.54 -19.52 7.07
CA ILE A 332 13.45 -18.97 6.23
C ILE A 332 13.10 -19.93 5.09
N ARG A 333 14.09 -20.49 4.38
CA ARG A 333 13.84 -21.46 3.29
C ARG A 333 13.19 -22.75 3.77
N GLU A 334 13.45 -23.16 5.00
CA GLU A 334 12.87 -24.38 5.59
C GLU A 334 11.43 -24.17 6.07
N HIS A 335 11.03 -22.92 6.41
CA HIS A 335 9.76 -22.61 7.04
C HIS A 335 8.74 -21.91 6.13
N PHE A 336 9.18 -21.35 5.00
CA PHE A 336 8.30 -20.63 4.07
C PHE A 336 8.41 -21.18 2.65
N ASP A 337 7.31 -21.71 2.16
CA ASP A 337 7.17 -22.08 0.75
C ASP A 337 6.83 -20.83 -0.07
N MET A 338 7.77 -20.40 -0.91
CA MET A 338 7.67 -19.18 -1.71
C MET A 338 7.22 -19.44 -3.15
N ARG A 339 6.70 -20.64 -3.45
CA ARG A 339 6.09 -20.92 -4.76
C ARG A 339 4.76 -20.19 -4.92
N PRO A 340 4.40 -19.70 -6.13
CA PRO A 340 3.21 -18.89 -6.36
C PRO A 340 1.93 -19.48 -5.75
N LYS A 341 1.63 -20.74 -6.02
CA LYS A 341 0.46 -21.44 -5.50
C LYS A 341 0.46 -21.57 -3.98
N ALA A 342 1.63 -21.85 -3.40
CA ALA A 342 1.80 -21.98 -1.96
C ALA A 342 1.55 -20.63 -1.26
N ILE A 343 2.07 -19.53 -1.78
CA ILE A 343 1.84 -18.17 -1.29
C ILE A 343 0.36 -17.83 -1.29
N ILE A 344 -0.32 -18.01 -2.43
CA ILE A 344 -1.75 -17.71 -2.59
C ILE A 344 -2.58 -18.48 -1.57
N LYS A 345 -2.29 -19.77 -1.39
CA LYS A 345 -2.98 -20.63 -0.42
C LYS A 345 -2.67 -20.24 1.03
N TYR A 346 -1.40 -20.03 1.36
CA TYR A 346 -0.97 -19.74 2.72
C TYR A 346 -1.51 -18.40 3.22
N LEU A 347 -1.43 -17.36 2.38
CA LEU A 347 -1.95 -16.04 2.70
C LEU A 347 -3.45 -15.88 2.43
N ASP A 348 -4.16 -16.93 1.95
CA ASP A 348 -5.61 -16.93 1.70
C ASP A 348 -6.06 -15.77 0.80
N LEU A 349 -5.37 -15.59 -0.33
CA LEU A 349 -5.52 -14.42 -1.21
C LEU A 349 -6.68 -14.51 -2.22
N LEU A 350 -7.37 -15.65 -2.32
CA LEU A 350 -8.51 -15.81 -3.25
C LEU A 350 -9.82 -15.28 -2.65
N LYS A 351 -9.80 -14.05 -2.11
CA LYS A 351 -10.94 -13.39 -1.46
C LYS A 351 -11.02 -11.92 -1.89
N PRO A 352 -12.22 -11.32 -1.87
CA PRO A 352 -12.42 -9.91 -2.19
C PRO A 352 -11.97 -9.01 -1.01
N ILE A 353 -10.67 -8.77 -0.90
CA ILE A 353 -10.02 -7.99 0.16
C ILE A 353 -9.24 -6.78 -0.36
N TYR A 354 -9.15 -6.65 -1.69
CA TYR A 354 -8.16 -5.79 -2.35
C TYR A 354 -8.52 -4.31 -2.34
N LYS A 355 -9.78 -3.93 -2.52
CA LYS A 355 -10.24 -2.53 -2.40
C LYS A 355 -9.75 -1.88 -1.09
N ARG A 356 -9.79 -2.63 -0.01
CA ARG A 356 -9.37 -2.16 1.33
C ARG A 356 -7.87 -1.89 1.43
N THR A 357 -7.05 -2.52 0.59
CA THR A 357 -5.60 -2.33 0.57
C THR A 357 -5.18 -1.10 -0.23
N ALA A 358 -6.01 -0.64 -1.15
CA ALA A 358 -5.68 0.38 -2.14
C ALA A 358 -5.38 1.77 -1.55
N CYS A 359 -5.66 2.03 -0.27
CA CYS A 359 -5.38 3.29 0.42
C CYS A 359 -4.70 3.06 1.76
N TYR A 360 -3.89 4.04 2.19
CA TYR A 360 -3.25 4.07 3.51
C TYR A 360 -2.23 2.96 3.74
N GLY A 361 -1.58 2.50 2.67
CA GLY A 361 -0.56 1.46 2.66
C GLY A 361 -1.11 0.03 2.66
N HIS A 362 -0.36 -0.89 2.05
CA HIS A 362 -0.67 -2.32 2.04
C HIS A 362 -0.11 -3.05 3.26
N PHE A 363 0.81 -2.41 4.00
CA PHE A 363 1.54 -2.98 5.13
C PHE A 363 1.32 -2.20 6.42
N GLY A 364 1.56 -2.87 7.56
CA GLY A 364 1.37 -2.29 8.88
C GLY A 364 -0.10 -2.16 9.29
N ARG A 365 -0.96 -3.07 8.84
CA ARG A 365 -2.41 -3.05 9.06
C ARG A 365 -2.88 -4.38 9.64
N GLU A 366 -3.55 -4.31 10.79
CA GLU A 366 -4.00 -5.50 11.53
C GLU A 366 -5.50 -5.79 11.36
N GLU A 367 -6.17 -5.14 10.39
CA GLU A 367 -7.58 -5.40 10.13
C GLU A 367 -7.78 -6.83 9.55
N PRO A 368 -8.96 -7.45 9.77
CA PRO A 368 -9.26 -8.76 9.20
C PRO A 368 -9.05 -8.81 7.69
N GLY A 369 -8.39 -9.85 7.20
CA GLY A 369 -8.06 -10.04 5.78
C GLY A 369 -6.62 -9.70 5.39
N PHE A 370 -5.89 -8.92 6.20
CA PHE A 370 -4.47 -8.62 5.98
C PHE A 370 -3.59 -9.76 6.54
N THR A 371 -3.70 -10.94 5.94
CA THR A 371 -3.09 -12.18 6.45
C THR A 371 -1.56 -12.14 6.48
N TRP A 372 -0.94 -11.37 5.60
CA TRP A 372 0.51 -11.16 5.56
C TRP A 372 1.06 -10.34 6.73
N GLU A 373 0.19 -9.73 7.52
CA GLU A 373 0.57 -9.03 8.75
C GLU A 373 0.60 -9.92 10.00
N LYS A 374 0.22 -11.19 9.90
CA LYS A 374 0.30 -12.14 11.02
C LYS A 374 1.75 -12.42 11.40
N THR A 375 1.96 -12.67 12.71
CA THR A 375 3.25 -13.08 13.27
C THR A 375 3.21 -14.52 13.78
N ASP A 376 2.40 -15.34 13.13
CA ASP A 376 2.08 -16.73 13.50
C ASP A 376 3.25 -17.71 13.37
N ARG A 377 4.32 -17.32 12.68
CA ARG A 377 5.55 -18.10 12.55
C ARG A 377 6.67 -17.63 13.49
N ALA A 378 6.49 -16.54 14.21
CA ALA A 378 7.56 -15.92 15.00
C ALA A 378 8.13 -16.87 16.08
N GLU A 379 7.28 -17.61 16.80
CA GLU A 379 7.74 -18.54 17.83
C GLU A 379 8.50 -19.75 17.25
N GLU A 380 8.02 -20.27 16.11
CA GLU A 380 8.67 -21.37 15.39
C GLU A 380 10.06 -20.95 14.91
N LEU A 381 10.19 -19.77 14.30
CA LEU A 381 11.48 -19.22 13.87
C LEU A 381 12.44 -19.01 15.04
N ARG A 382 11.93 -18.51 16.17
CA ARG A 382 12.71 -18.31 17.38
C ARG A 382 13.30 -19.63 17.90
N LYS A 383 12.48 -20.69 17.98
CA LYS A 383 12.92 -22.04 18.38
C LYS A 383 13.96 -22.60 17.41
N ALA A 384 13.74 -22.49 16.10
CA ALA A 384 14.68 -22.94 15.08
C ALA A 384 16.02 -22.19 15.15
N ALA A 385 16.01 -20.94 15.58
CA ALA A 385 17.20 -20.14 15.82
C ALA A 385 17.97 -20.55 17.08
N GLY A 386 17.33 -21.24 18.01
CA GLY A 386 17.90 -21.59 19.31
C GLY A 386 17.87 -20.46 20.34
N LEU A 387 16.85 -19.56 20.25
CA LEU A 387 16.67 -18.38 21.11
C LEU A 387 15.47 -18.53 22.06
#